data_362eea3d6d05aa95072751550bf1decd
#
_entry.id   362eea3d6d05aa95072751550bf1decd
#
_cell.length_a   1.000
_cell.length_b   1.000
_cell.length_c   1.000
_cell.angle_alpha   90.00
_cell.angle_beta   90.00
_cell.angle_gamma   90.00
#
_symmetry.space_group_name_H-M   'P 1'
#
loop_
_entity.id
_entity.type
_entity.pdbx_description
1 polymer ?
#
loop_
_entity_poly.entity_id
_entity_poly.type
_entity_poly.pdbx_seq_one_letter_code
_entity_poly.pdbx_strand_id
1 'polypeptide(L)'
;MTKIAWITDSMANFSQEEAARLGVDIVPIQLIVDGNGYSETNLSLEDLHRYMIDQKKEAKTSQPIFGDFIGRYERLKEEGYDCAIAVHCSNGLSSTAKNSKAAAEAADFKVYTIDSHAALEAQQELVRIGKAAEEEGKSVEEIVALLEAWRDKKNFFMIIGNMETMRRGGRVSSGEMFLANILNIKPIITLDETGKVIPFKKARSLKKAYAEMVGELERRHADNGVKDNRVFVQTALSPKMQDDFVALIESKLPGLEVVRTRFCPSIAVHAGFETVGVLWLDA
;
A
#
# COMPACT_ATOMS: atom_id res chain seq x y z
N MET A 1 -3.27 -3.99 -31.96
CA MET A 1 -2.79 -3.53 -30.65
C MET A 1 -2.83 -4.72 -29.69
N THR A 2 -1.83 -4.89 -28.85
CA THR A 2 -1.81 -5.93 -27.80
C THR A 2 -2.95 -5.67 -26.81
N LYS A 3 -3.77 -6.65 -26.53
CA LYS A 3 -4.87 -6.56 -25.58
C LYS A 3 -4.33 -6.88 -24.18
N ILE A 4 -4.15 -5.87 -23.35
CA ILE A 4 -3.52 -5.97 -22.03
C ILE A 4 -4.60 -6.00 -20.95
N ALA A 5 -4.56 -7.00 -20.05
CA ALA A 5 -5.34 -7.00 -18.82
C ALA A 5 -4.54 -6.34 -17.69
N TRP A 6 -5.24 -5.65 -16.78
CA TRP A 6 -4.64 -5.02 -15.62
C TRP A 6 -5.11 -5.69 -14.34
N ILE A 7 -4.16 -6.09 -13.50
CA ILE A 7 -4.42 -6.76 -12.23
C ILE A 7 -3.65 -6.06 -11.12
N THR A 8 -4.30 -5.94 -9.97
CA THR A 8 -3.65 -5.49 -8.74
C THR A 8 -4.20 -6.29 -7.55
N ASP A 9 -3.65 -6.11 -6.36
CA ASP A 9 -4.26 -6.63 -5.14
C ASP A 9 -4.95 -5.51 -4.34
N SER A 10 -5.73 -5.89 -3.35
CA SER A 10 -6.54 -4.95 -2.56
C SER A 10 -5.72 -3.94 -1.75
N MET A 11 -4.40 -4.18 -1.55
CA MET A 11 -3.53 -3.20 -0.90
C MET A 11 -3.27 -1.95 -1.76
N ALA A 12 -3.61 -1.95 -3.05
CA ALA A 12 -3.66 -0.74 -3.87
C ALA A 12 -4.77 0.22 -3.45
N ASN A 13 -5.70 -0.24 -2.63
CA ASN A 13 -6.75 0.57 -2.01
C ASN A 13 -7.67 1.31 -3.00
N PHE A 14 -7.84 0.75 -4.19
CA PHE A 14 -8.83 1.27 -5.15
C PHE A 14 -10.26 1.09 -4.62
N SER A 15 -11.10 2.07 -4.85
CA SER A 15 -12.54 1.83 -4.77
C SER A 15 -12.99 0.89 -5.90
N GLN A 16 -14.07 0.15 -5.69
CA GLN A 16 -14.62 -0.72 -6.73
C GLN A 16 -15.04 0.08 -7.99
N GLU A 17 -15.58 1.28 -7.79
CA GLU A 17 -15.96 2.17 -8.88
C GLU A 17 -14.74 2.61 -9.70
N GLU A 18 -13.66 3.01 -9.05
CA GLU A 18 -12.45 3.44 -9.73
C GLU A 18 -11.76 2.27 -10.45
N ALA A 19 -11.66 1.12 -9.82
CA ALA A 19 -11.09 -0.07 -10.43
C ALA A 19 -11.88 -0.47 -11.69
N ALA A 20 -13.22 -0.47 -11.61
CA ALA A 20 -14.09 -0.75 -12.75
C ALA A 20 -13.92 0.28 -13.89
N ARG A 21 -13.84 1.58 -13.55
CA ARG A 21 -13.62 2.65 -14.53
C ARG A 21 -12.27 2.52 -15.25
N LEU A 22 -11.25 2.06 -14.57
CA LEU A 22 -9.90 1.86 -15.13
C LEU A 22 -9.75 0.48 -15.80
N GLY A 23 -10.73 -0.42 -15.65
CA GLY A 23 -10.62 -1.79 -16.15
C GLY A 23 -9.54 -2.61 -15.44
N VAL A 24 -9.41 -2.42 -14.11
CA VAL A 24 -8.41 -3.10 -13.27
C VAL A 24 -9.10 -4.15 -12.41
N ASP A 25 -8.63 -5.38 -12.48
CA ASP A 25 -9.12 -6.49 -11.66
C ASP A 25 -8.36 -6.55 -10.34
N ILE A 26 -9.10 -6.55 -9.21
CA ILE A 26 -8.54 -6.56 -7.87
C ILE A 26 -8.58 -7.97 -7.29
N VAL A 27 -7.42 -8.51 -6.93
CA VAL A 27 -7.31 -9.79 -6.21
C VAL A 27 -7.20 -9.50 -4.71
N PRO A 28 -8.18 -9.94 -3.89
CA PRO A 28 -8.23 -9.53 -2.50
C PRO A 28 -7.19 -10.27 -1.63
N ILE A 29 -6.50 -9.50 -0.79
CA ILE A 29 -5.79 -10.03 0.39
C ILE A 29 -6.81 -10.72 1.31
N GLN A 30 -6.40 -11.77 1.99
CA GLN A 30 -7.24 -12.48 2.94
C GLN A 30 -6.99 -11.97 4.36
N LEU A 31 -8.06 -11.70 5.08
CA LEU A 31 -8.06 -11.40 6.51
C LEU A 31 -8.54 -12.64 7.26
N ILE A 32 -7.83 -13.05 8.28
CA ILE A 32 -8.19 -14.19 9.12
C ILE A 32 -8.47 -13.63 10.50
N VAL A 33 -9.73 -13.65 10.91
CA VAL A 33 -10.17 -13.16 12.21
C VAL A 33 -10.69 -14.35 13.02
N ASP A 34 -9.98 -14.68 14.09
CA ASP A 34 -10.33 -15.80 14.99
C ASP A 34 -10.53 -17.12 14.24
N GLY A 35 -9.65 -17.38 13.25
CA GLY A 35 -9.70 -18.57 12.39
C GLY A 35 -10.64 -18.49 11.19
N ASN A 36 -11.49 -17.48 11.11
CA ASN A 36 -12.41 -17.29 9.98
C ASN A 36 -11.78 -16.41 8.90
N GLY A 37 -11.84 -16.86 7.64
CA GLY A 37 -11.32 -16.13 6.48
C GLY A 37 -12.33 -15.13 5.92
N TYR A 38 -11.84 -13.94 5.61
CA TYR A 38 -12.60 -12.86 4.96
C TYR A 38 -11.79 -12.29 3.80
N SER A 39 -12.45 -11.97 2.71
CA SER A 39 -11.86 -11.11 1.68
C SER A 39 -11.68 -9.70 2.24
N GLU A 40 -10.52 -9.07 2.04
CA GLU A 40 -10.30 -7.69 2.47
C GLU A 40 -11.31 -6.70 1.88
N THR A 41 -11.78 -6.95 0.67
CA THR A 41 -12.78 -6.13 0.00
C THR A 41 -14.18 -6.22 0.63
N ASN A 42 -14.42 -7.23 1.48
CA ASN A 42 -15.71 -7.50 2.11
C ASN A 42 -15.72 -7.24 3.63
N LEU A 43 -14.61 -6.77 4.20
CA LEU A 43 -14.51 -6.47 5.62
C LEU A 43 -14.09 -5.01 5.81
N SER A 44 -14.98 -4.19 6.36
CA SER A 44 -14.70 -2.78 6.62
C SER A 44 -13.68 -2.59 7.76
N LEU A 45 -13.03 -1.43 7.80
CA LEU A 45 -12.16 -1.05 8.93
C LEU A 45 -12.95 -1.01 10.25
N GLU A 46 -14.21 -0.58 10.20
CA GLU A 46 -15.11 -0.50 11.35
C GLU A 46 -15.44 -1.90 11.89
N ASP A 47 -15.73 -2.86 11.02
CA ASP A 47 -15.98 -4.24 11.42
C ASP A 47 -14.71 -4.89 11.97
N LEU A 48 -13.58 -4.66 11.33
CA LEU A 48 -12.29 -5.15 11.81
C LEU A 48 -11.96 -4.57 13.19
N HIS A 49 -12.18 -3.27 13.39
CA HIS A 49 -12.01 -2.62 14.70
C HIS A 49 -12.90 -3.29 15.77
N ARG A 50 -14.19 -3.48 15.47
CA ARG A 50 -15.13 -4.16 16.37
C ARG A 50 -14.63 -5.56 16.74
N TYR A 51 -14.11 -6.31 15.78
CA TYR A 51 -13.57 -7.64 16.07
C TYR A 51 -12.32 -7.58 16.94
N MET A 52 -11.33 -6.76 16.57
CA MET A 52 -10.03 -6.74 17.25
C MET A 52 -10.07 -6.02 18.61
N ILE A 53 -10.82 -4.93 18.72
CA ILE A 53 -10.80 -4.07 19.91
C ILE A 53 -11.95 -4.42 20.85
N ASP A 54 -13.20 -4.42 20.37
CA ASP A 54 -14.36 -4.60 21.23
C ASP A 54 -14.54 -6.07 21.63
N GLN A 55 -14.34 -6.99 20.68
CA GLN A 55 -14.46 -8.44 20.90
C GLN A 55 -13.11 -9.12 21.22
N LYS A 56 -11.99 -8.39 21.19
CA LYS A 56 -10.64 -8.90 21.49
C LYS A 56 -10.22 -10.11 20.64
N LYS A 57 -10.71 -10.21 19.41
CA LYS A 57 -10.36 -11.28 18.50
C LYS A 57 -8.98 -11.05 17.88
N GLU A 58 -8.27 -12.13 17.63
CA GLU A 58 -7.02 -12.06 16.88
C GLU A 58 -7.29 -11.93 15.39
N ALA A 59 -6.55 -11.04 14.74
CA ALA A 59 -6.57 -10.89 13.28
C ALA A 59 -5.18 -11.06 12.67
N LYS A 60 -5.14 -11.70 11.52
CA LYS A 60 -3.94 -11.92 10.70
C LYS A 60 -4.29 -11.67 9.23
N THR A 61 -3.26 -11.48 8.42
CA THR A 61 -3.42 -11.42 6.97
C THR A 61 -2.79 -12.62 6.30
N SER A 62 -3.33 -13.01 5.16
CA SER A 62 -2.74 -13.96 4.24
C SER A 62 -2.78 -13.38 2.83
N GLN A 63 -1.84 -13.79 2.00
CA GLN A 63 -1.86 -13.44 0.57
C GLN A 63 -3.16 -13.90 -0.09
N PRO A 64 -3.51 -13.40 -1.29
CA PRO A 64 -4.64 -13.88 -2.07
C PRO A 64 -4.58 -15.39 -2.29
N ILE A 65 -5.73 -16.00 -2.43
CA ILE A 65 -5.86 -17.44 -2.69
C ILE A 65 -5.21 -17.77 -4.03
N PHE A 66 -4.29 -18.74 -4.04
CA PHE A 66 -3.54 -19.10 -5.25
C PHE A 66 -4.44 -19.53 -6.40
N GLY A 67 -5.49 -20.32 -6.11
CA GLY A 67 -6.48 -20.75 -7.10
C GLY A 67 -7.25 -19.58 -7.73
N ASP A 68 -7.46 -18.49 -6.98
CA ASP A 68 -8.14 -17.30 -7.51
C ASP A 68 -7.30 -16.63 -8.60
N PHE A 69 -5.98 -16.60 -8.46
CA PHE A 69 -5.09 -16.11 -9.50
C PHE A 69 -5.13 -17.00 -10.74
N ILE A 70 -5.04 -18.33 -10.57
CA ILE A 70 -5.09 -19.27 -11.71
C ILE A 70 -6.38 -19.05 -12.48
N GLY A 71 -7.55 -19.14 -11.83
CA GLY A 71 -8.84 -18.99 -12.51
C GLY A 71 -9.03 -17.63 -13.20
N ARG A 72 -8.38 -16.55 -12.68
CA ARG A 72 -8.38 -15.25 -13.35
C ARG A 72 -7.55 -15.27 -14.63
N TYR A 73 -6.35 -15.84 -14.59
CA TYR A 73 -5.46 -15.91 -15.74
C TYR A 73 -6.01 -16.82 -16.84
N GLU A 74 -6.59 -17.96 -16.46
CA GLU A 74 -7.30 -18.85 -17.39
C GLU A 74 -8.46 -18.13 -18.10
N ARG A 75 -9.29 -17.40 -17.34
CA ARG A 75 -10.37 -16.59 -17.89
C ARG A 75 -9.87 -15.50 -18.84
N LEU A 76 -8.82 -14.77 -18.49
CA LEU A 76 -8.23 -13.74 -19.35
C LEU A 76 -7.71 -14.33 -20.67
N LYS A 77 -7.12 -15.51 -20.62
CA LYS A 77 -6.68 -16.26 -21.79
C LYS A 77 -7.88 -16.64 -22.69
N GLU A 78 -8.97 -17.12 -22.10
CA GLU A 78 -10.22 -17.45 -22.81
C GLU A 78 -10.90 -16.22 -23.43
N GLU A 79 -10.84 -15.06 -22.76
CA GLU A 79 -11.35 -13.78 -23.23
C GLU A 79 -10.46 -13.12 -24.30
N GLY A 80 -9.36 -13.78 -24.68
CA GLY A 80 -8.46 -13.35 -25.75
C GLY A 80 -7.58 -12.17 -25.40
N TYR A 81 -7.18 -12.03 -24.12
CA TYR A 81 -6.09 -11.13 -23.76
C TYR A 81 -4.76 -11.74 -24.17
N ASP A 82 -3.85 -10.90 -24.69
CA ASP A 82 -2.50 -11.31 -25.09
C ASP A 82 -1.57 -11.47 -23.88
N CYS A 83 -1.75 -10.63 -22.85
CA CYS A 83 -1.00 -10.66 -21.60
C CYS A 83 -1.72 -9.87 -20.51
N ALA A 84 -1.18 -9.94 -19.29
CA ALA A 84 -1.53 -9.03 -18.20
C ALA A 84 -0.33 -8.27 -17.67
N ILE A 85 -0.57 -7.06 -17.15
CA ILE A 85 0.34 -6.34 -16.26
C ILE A 85 -0.27 -6.40 -14.86
N ALA A 86 0.46 -7.04 -13.94
CA ALA A 86 0.00 -7.28 -12.57
C ALA A 86 0.88 -6.49 -11.58
N VAL A 87 0.34 -5.38 -11.06
CA VAL A 87 1.05 -4.52 -10.09
C VAL A 87 0.62 -4.90 -8.69
N HIS A 88 1.54 -5.45 -7.92
CA HIS A 88 1.26 -5.97 -6.57
C HIS A 88 1.98 -5.19 -5.48
N CYS A 89 1.45 -5.29 -4.26
CA CYS A 89 2.12 -4.75 -3.08
C CYS A 89 3.52 -5.35 -2.92
N SER A 90 4.37 -4.62 -2.20
CA SER A 90 5.77 -4.98 -2.00
C SER A 90 5.95 -6.43 -1.53
N ASN A 91 6.93 -7.11 -2.13
CA ASN A 91 7.43 -8.40 -1.64
C ASN A 91 8.01 -8.32 -0.21
N GLY A 92 8.34 -7.13 0.27
CA GLY A 92 8.71 -6.89 1.66
C GLY A 92 7.53 -6.96 2.64
N LEU A 93 6.29 -6.84 2.13
CA LEU A 93 5.05 -6.86 2.92
C LEU A 93 4.28 -8.19 2.76
N SER A 94 4.24 -8.73 1.53
CA SER A 94 3.46 -9.93 1.19
C SER A 94 4.11 -10.70 0.05
N SER A 95 3.88 -12.01 -0.02
CA SER A 95 4.31 -12.84 -1.16
C SER A 95 3.34 -12.77 -2.36
N THR A 96 2.46 -11.79 -2.43
CA THR A 96 1.40 -11.67 -3.45
C THR A 96 1.97 -11.68 -4.86
N ALA A 97 2.99 -10.85 -5.15
CA ALA A 97 3.62 -10.79 -6.47
C ALA A 97 4.25 -12.13 -6.89
N LYS A 98 4.88 -12.84 -5.96
CA LYS A 98 5.46 -14.17 -6.23
C LYS A 98 4.39 -15.20 -6.54
N ASN A 99 3.27 -15.19 -5.80
CA ASN A 99 2.15 -16.08 -6.03
C ASN A 99 1.46 -15.79 -7.38
N SER A 100 1.26 -14.52 -7.69
CA SER A 100 0.72 -14.08 -8.97
C SER A 100 1.55 -14.61 -10.15
N LYS A 101 2.90 -14.47 -10.06
CA LYS A 101 3.81 -15.00 -11.08
C LYS A 101 3.72 -16.53 -11.20
N ALA A 102 3.75 -17.26 -10.09
CA ALA A 102 3.65 -18.72 -10.11
C ALA A 102 2.30 -19.21 -10.64
N ALA A 103 1.20 -18.49 -10.34
CA ALA A 103 -0.12 -18.80 -10.87
C ALA A 103 -0.23 -18.54 -12.38
N ALA A 104 0.43 -17.50 -12.89
CA ALA A 104 0.51 -17.21 -14.32
C ALA A 104 1.24 -18.33 -15.08
N GLU A 105 2.34 -18.82 -14.52
CA GLU A 105 3.07 -19.96 -15.06
C GLU A 105 2.18 -21.23 -15.07
N ALA A 106 1.42 -21.48 -14.00
CA ALA A 106 0.50 -22.62 -13.92
C ALA A 106 -0.67 -22.53 -14.90
N ALA A 107 -1.17 -21.32 -15.18
CA ALA A 107 -2.24 -21.07 -16.16
C ALA A 107 -1.72 -20.98 -17.61
N ASP A 108 -0.42 -21.09 -17.83
CA ASP A 108 0.22 -20.89 -19.13
C ASP A 108 -0.28 -19.57 -19.79
N PHE A 109 -0.22 -18.47 -19.02
CA PHE A 109 -0.61 -17.14 -19.46
C PHE A 109 0.50 -16.13 -19.22
N LYS A 110 0.77 -15.25 -20.19
CA LYS A 110 1.85 -14.25 -20.10
C LYS A 110 1.47 -13.13 -19.16
N VAL A 111 2.20 -12.99 -18.03
CA VAL A 111 1.98 -11.93 -17.05
C VAL A 111 3.29 -11.22 -16.72
N TYR A 112 3.28 -9.90 -16.84
CA TYR A 112 4.34 -9.03 -16.37
C TYR A 112 4.02 -8.62 -14.92
N THR A 113 4.68 -9.28 -13.98
CA THR A 113 4.44 -9.04 -12.55
C THR A 113 5.36 -7.95 -12.04
N ILE A 114 4.80 -6.84 -11.57
CA ILE A 114 5.52 -5.69 -11.01
C ILE A 114 5.40 -5.74 -9.47
N ASP A 115 6.54 -5.83 -8.80
CA ASP A 115 6.66 -5.54 -7.38
C ASP A 115 6.68 -4.02 -7.21
N SER A 116 5.67 -3.44 -6.59
CA SER A 116 5.58 -1.99 -6.45
C SER A 116 6.58 -1.39 -5.45
N HIS A 117 7.28 -2.22 -4.68
CA HIS A 117 8.08 -1.82 -3.51
C HIS A 117 7.29 -0.95 -2.51
N ALA A 118 5.98 -0.97 -2.56
CA ALA A 118 5.06 -0.16 -1.77
C ALA A 118 3.73 -0.87 -1.53
N ALA A 119 2.74 -0.10 -1.11
CA ALA A 119 1.32 -0.42 -1.05
C ALA A 119 0.53 0.89 -1.19
N LEU A 120 -0.79 0.83 -1.06
CA LEU A 120 -1.69 1.98 -1.02
C LEU A 120 -1.58 2.83 -2.30
N GLU A 121 -1.61 4.14 -2.13
CA GLU A 121 -1.63 5.11 -3.23
C GLU A 121 -0.35 5.04 -4.09
N ALA A 122 0.80 4.63 -3.55
CA ALA A 122 2.00 4.43 -4.38
C ALA A 122 1.83 3.27 -5.37
N GLN A 123 1.26 2.14 -4.92
CA GLN A 123 0.90 1.02 -5.78
C GLN A 123 -0.21 1.43 -6.77
N GLN A 124 -1.20 2.18 -6.29
CA GLN A 124 -2.31 2.70 -7.09
C GLN A 124 -1.82 3.64 -8.20
N GLU A 125 -0.90 4.56 -7.88
CA GLU A 125 -0.31 5.48 -8.85
C GLU A 125 0.48 4.75 -9.95
N LEU A 126 1.18 3.66 -9.63
CA LEU A 126 1.83 2.85 -10.67
C LEU A 126 0.80 2.30 -11.66
N VAL A 127 -0.34 1.81 -11.20
CA VAL A 127 -1.41 1.35 -12.09
C VAL A 127 -1.91 2.50 -12.97
N ARG A 128 -2.15 3.69 -12.40
CA ARG A 128 -2.61 4.87 -13.17
C ARG A 128 -1.58 5.31 -14.21
N ILE A 129 -0.29 5.35 -13.85
CA ILE A 129 0.81 5.68 -14.78
C ILE A 129 0.85 4.67 -15.92
N GLY A 130 0.73 3.39 -15.63
CA GLY A 130 0.74 2.35 -16.65
C GLY A 130 -0.48 2.43 -17.58
N LYS A 131 -1.67 2.70 -17.03
CA LYS A 131 -2.90 2.87 -17.82
C LYS A 131 -2.80 4.09 -18.75
N ALA A 132 -2.27 5.21 -18.26
CA ALA A 132 -2.04 6.38 -19.09
C ALA A 132 -1.03 6.09 -20.22
N ALA A 133 0.02 5.35 -19.93
CA ALA A 133 1.00 4.95 -20.94
C ALA A 133 0.41 3.99 -22.01
N GLU A 134 -0.51 3.10 -21.61
CA GLU A 134 -1.28 2.25 -22.54
C GLU A 134 -2.16 3.12 -23.46
N GLU A 135 -2.86 4.11 -22.91
CA GLU A 135 -3.69 5.05 -23.68
C GLU A 135 -2.86 5.91 -24.66
N GLU A 136 -1.60 6.21 -24.30
CA GLU A 136 -0.63 6.85 -25.19
C GLU A 136 -0.11 5.91 -26.29
N GLY A 137 -0.47 4.62 -26.28
CA GLY A 137 -0.06 3.64 -27.28
C GLY A 137 1.34 3.05 -27.08
N LYS A 138 1.90 3.15 -25.88
CA LYS A 138 3.20 2.52 -25.56
C LYS A 138 3.11 1.00 -25.61
N SER A 139 4.18 0.34 -26.00
CA SER A 139 4.32 -1.12 -25.95
C SER A 139 4.33 -1.62 -24.50
N VAL A 140 4.02 -2.90 -24.30
CA VAL A 140 4.02 -3.53 -22.99
C VAL A 140 5.39 -3.40 -22.31
N GLU A 141 6.47 -3.57 -23.06
CA GLU A 141 7.83 -3.47 -22.60
C GLU A 141 8.19 -2.04 -22.13
N GLU A 142 7.71 -1.02 -22.86
CA GLU A 142 7.88 0.39 -22.46
C GLU A 142 7.08 0.71 -21.20
N ILE A 143 5.86 0.18 -21.08
CA ILE A 143 5.03 0.35 -19.88
C ILE A 143 5.73 -0.30 -18.68
N VAL A 144 6.19 -1.54 -18.79
CA VAL A 144 6.90 -2.24 -17.71
C VAL A 144 8.13 -1.47 -17.26
N ALA A 145 8.97 -1.03 -18.19
CA ALA A 145 10.16 -0.22 -17.88
C ALA A 145 9.80 1.11 -17.18
N LEU A 146 8.70 1.75 -17.59
CA LEU A 146 8.18 2.96 -16.97
C LEU A 146 7.74 2.70 -15.52
N LEU A 147 6.98 1.63 -15.28
CA LEU A 147 6.54 1.26 -13.94
C LEU A 147 7.71 0.93 -13.00
N GLU A 148 8.73 0.23 -13.50
CA GLU A 148 9.94 -0.06 -12.75
C GLU A 148 10.74 1.21 -12.39
N ALA A 149 10.79 2.20 -13.27
CA ALA A 149 11.41 3.49 -12.98
C ALA A 149 10.61 4.31 -11.94
N TRP A 150 9.28 4.27 -11.98
CA TRP A 150 8.43 5.03 -11.07
C TRP A 150 8.31 4.41 -9.67
N ARG A 151 8.39 3.08 -9.53
CA ARG A 151 8.24 2.40 -8.22
C ARG A 151 9.27 2.87 -7.18
N ASP A 152 10.44 3.32 -7.61
CA ASP A 152 11.52 3.73 -6.72
C ASP A 152 11.43 5.21 -6.30
N LYS A 153 10.51 5.97 -6.89
CA LYS A 153 10.22 7.38 -6.55
C LYS A 153 9.29 7.54 -5.34
N LYS A 154 8.85 6.45 -4.73
CA LYS A 154 7.95 6.48 -3.56
C LYS A 154 8.60 7.03 -2.31
N ASN A 155 7.84 7.76 -1.55
CA ASN A 155 8.17 8.18 -0.19
C ASN A 155 7.00 7.84 0.73
N PHE A 156 7.29 7.18 1.84
CA PHE A 156 6.28 6.77 2.80
C PHE A 156 6.81 6.87 4.22
N PHE A 157 6.04 7.51 5.10
CA PHE A 157 6.31 7.56 6.54
C PHE A 157 5.02 7.30 7.31
N MET A 158 5.10 6.52 8.37
CA MET A 158 3.93 6.16 9.16
C MET A 158 4.27 6.09 10.65
N ILE A 159 3.41 6.69 11.47
CA ILE A 159 3.43 6.52 12.93
C ILE A 159 2.66 5.26 13.27
N ILE A 160 3.27 4.35 14.01
CA ILE A 160 2.64 3.10 14.44
C ILE A 160 1.69 3.36 15.60
N GLY A 161 0.45 2.97 15.45
CA GLY A 161 -0.58 3.08 16.47
C GLY A 161 -0.45 2.04 17.59
N ASN A 162 -0.12 0.79 17.21
CA ASN A 162 0.01 -0.32 18.16
C ASN A 162 1.27 -1.15 17.90
N MET A 163 2.24 -1.02 18.79
CA MET A 163 3.54 -1.72 18.69
C MET A 163 3.42 -3.24 18.84
N GLU A 164 2.51 -3.71 19.69
CA GLU A 164 2.32 -5.15 19.89
C GLU A 164 1.74 -5.80 18.62
N THR A 165 0.78 -5.14 17.99
CA THR A 165 0.19 -5.59 16.72
C THR A 165 1.27 -5.63 15.62
N MET A 166 2.11 -4.60 15.54
CA MET A 166 3.22 -4.53 14.59
C MET A 166 4.24 -5.66 14.81
N ARG A 167 4.62 -5.93 16.07
CA ARG A 167 5.54 -7.00 16.43
C ARG A 167 4.99 -8.38 16.04
N ARG A 168 3.71 -8.65 16.35
CA ARG A 168 3.03 -9.90 15.99
C ARG A 168 2.90 -10.07 14.49
N GLY A 169 2.75 -8.98 13.76
CA GLY A 169 2.61 -8.96 12.31
C GLY A 169 3.84 -9.46 11.54
N GLY A 170 5.04 -9.36 12.14
CA GLY A 170 6.29 -9.89 11.58
C GLY A 170 6.76 -9.22 10.28
N ARG A 171 6.24 -8.04 9.91
CA ARG A 171 6.61 -7.30 8.69
C ARG A 171 7.70 -6.26 8.90
N VAL A 172 8.22 -6.15 10.10
CA VAL A 172 9.33 -5.25 10.45
C VAL A 172 10.63 -6.02 10.53
N SER A 173 11.63 -5.60 9.78
CA SER A 173 12.87 -6.35 9.54
C SER A 173 13.90 -6.29 10.68
N SER A 174 13.75 -5.42 11.68
CA SER A 174 14.71 -5.31 12.78
C SER A 174 14.02 -5.26 14.14
N GLY A 175 14.16 -6.37 14.90
CA GLY A 175 13.65 -6.49 16.26
C GLY A 175 14.24 -5.49 17.26
N GLU A 176 15.42 -4.93 17.01
CA GLU A 176 16.16 -4.08 17.98
C GLU A 176 15.50 -2.74 18.26
N MET A 177 14.81 -2.12 17.29
CA MET A 177 14.15 -0.84 17.52
C MET A 177 12.90 -0.95 18.39
N PHE A 178 12.31 -2.13 18.47
CA PHE A 178 11.06 -2.40 19.19
C PHE A 178 11.27 -3.05 20.55
N LEU A 179 12.51 -3.43 20.89
CA LEU A 179 12.84 -4.09 22.16
C LEU A 179 12.84 -3.17 23.40
N ALA A 180 12.80 -1.87 23.22
CA ALA A 180 12.69 -0.96 24.32
C ALA A 180 11.22 -0.74 24.70
N ASN A 181 10.75 -1.35 25.77
CA ASN A 181 9.53 -1.00 26.51
C ASN A 181 9.62 0.43 27.08
N ILE A 182 9.83 1.42 26.23
CA ILE A 182 9.88 2.82 26.65
C ILE A 182 8.47 3.37 26.50
N LEU A 183 7.78 3.53 27.61
CA LEU A 183 6.51 4.24 27.72
C LEU A 183 6.62 5.61 27.01
N ASN A 184 5.59 5.95 26.22
CA ASN A 184 5.44 7.23 25.52
C ASN A 184 6.36 7.47 24.31
N ILE A 185 6.77 6.44 23.57
CA ILE A 185 7.41 6.61 22.27
C ILE A 185 6.39 6.45 21.13
N LYS A 186 6.50 7.31 20.13
CA LYS A 186 5.79 7.23 18.84
C LYS A 186 6.83 6.85 17.79
N PRO A 187 6.95 5.58 17.42
CA PRO A 187 7.87 5.14 16.39
C PRO A 187 7.34 5.54 15.01
N ILE A 188 8.27 6.03 14.20
CA ILE A 188 8.03 6.34 12.79
C ILE A 188 8.76 5.29 11.97
N ILE A 189 8.07 4.69 11.04
CA ILE A 189 8.63 3.76 10.06
C ILE A 189 8.63 4.36 8.67
N THR A 190 9.43 3.77 7.79
CA THR A 190 9.46 4.03 6.35
C THR A 190 9.63 2.71 5.60
N LEU A 191 9.65 2.76 4.28
CA LEU A 191 10.04 1.65 3.42
C LEU A 191 11.46 1.88 2.90
N ASP A 192 12.26 0.82 2.84
CA ASP A 192 13.54 0.84 2.15
C ASP A 192 13.36 0.79 0.62
N GLU A 193 14.46 0.78 -0.11
CA GLU A 193 14.47 0.69 -1.58
C GLU A 193 13.78 -0.57 -2.11
N THR A 194 13.78 -1.66 -1.33
CA THR A 194 13.15 -2.94 -1.68
C THR A 194 11.70 -3.04 -1.19
N GLY A 195 11.15 -1.98 -0.58
CA GLY A 195 9.79 -1.95 -0.04
C GLY A 195 9.60 -2.70 1.26
N LYS A 196 10.67 -2.98 2.02
CA LYS A 196 10.60 -3.54 3.37
C LYS A 196 10.36 -2.42 4.39
N VAL A 197 9.57 -2.73 5.41
CA VAL A 197 9.39 -1.82 6.54
C VAL A 197 10.67 -1.74 7.36
N ILE A 198 11.18 -0.53 7.50
CA ILE A 198 12.34 -0.22 8.33
C ILE A 198 12.01 0.91 9.31
N PRO A 199 12.72 0.93 10.45
CA PRO A 199 12.64 2.05 11.37
C PRO A 199 13.18 3.35 10.74
N PHE A 200 12.47 4.46 10.95
CA PHE A 200 12.97 5.78 10.57
C PHE A 200 13.44 6.58 11.78
N LYS A 201 12.51 6.98 12.66
CA LYS A 201 12.80 7.77 13.87
C LYS A 201 11.89 7.38 15.03
N LYS A 202 12.27 7.82 16.23
CA LYS A 202 11.48 7.71 17.46
C LYS A 202 11.15 9.11 17.96
N ALA A 203 9.87 9.41 18.17
CA ALA A 203 9.44 10.67 18.76
C ALA A 203 8.79 10.46 20.13
N ARG A 204 8.88 11.47 21.02
CA ARG A 204 8.29 11.40 22.37
C ARG A 204 6.85 11.93 22.43
N SER A 205 6.31 12.40 21.32
CA SER A 205 4.92 12.87 21.20
C SER A 205 4.47 12.84 19.74
N LEU A 206 3.15 12.83 19.49
CA LEU A 206 2.59 12.96 18.15
C LEU A 206 3.04 14.24 17.45
N LYS A 207 3.04 15.38 18.17
CA LYS A 207 3.49 16.66 17.61
C LYS A 207 4.93 16.59 17.10
N LYS A 208 5.84 15.93 17.83
CA LYS A 208 7.23 15.73 17.38
C LYS A 208 7.30 14.75 16.22
N ALA A 209 6.51 13.67 16.23
CA ALA A 209 6.46 12.73 15.13
C ALA A 209 5.97 13.38 13.83
N TYR A 210 4.94 14.20 13.89
CA TYR A 210 4.45 14.98 12.75
C TYR A 210 5.52 15.94 12.22
N ALA A 211 6.20 16.67 13.12
CA ALA A 211 7.26 17.59 12.71
C ALA A 211 8.43 16.88 12.01
N GLU A 212 8.81 15.67 12.45
CA GLU A 212 9.84 14.86 11.79
C GLU A 212 9.42 14.41 10.39
N MET A 213 8.15 13.95 10.23
CA MET A 213 7.63 13.50 8.94
C MET A 213 7.48 14.67 7.95
N VAL A 214 6.97 15.82 8.42
CA VAL A 214 6.84 17.01 7.58
C VAL A 214 8.20 17.59 7.22
N GLY A 215 9.15 17.61 8.15
CA GLY A 215 10.52 18.04 7.85
C GLY A 215 11.20 17.19 6.77
N GLU A 216 10.91 15.89 6.74
CA GLU A 216 11.41 15.02 5.68
C GLU A 216 10.71 15.28 4.34
N LEU A 217 9.39 15.54 4.36
CA LEU A 217 8.64 15.96 3.18
C LEU A 217 9.17 17.31 2.64
N GLU A 218 9.38 18.31 3.50
CA GLU A 218 9.96 19.61 3.12
C GLU A 218 11.31 19.43 2.43
N ARG A 219 12.20 18.64 3.03
CA ARG A 219 13.53 18.39 2.50
C ARG A 219 13.47 17.71 1.13
N ARG A 220 12.73 16.61 1.00
CA ARG A 220 12.64 15.86 -0.27
C ARG A 220 11.90 16.63 -1.35
N HIS A 221 10.88 17.39 -0.97
CA HIS A 221 10.18 18.28 -1.91
C HIS A 221 11.13 19.34 -2.50
N ALA A 222 12.04 19.90 -1.68
CA ALA A 222 13.05 20.85 -2.14
C ALA A 222 14.09 20.20 -3.08
N ASP A 223 14.45 18.94 -2.82
CA ASP A 223 15.46 18.21 -3.60
C ASP A 223 14.89 17.65 -4.93
N ASN A 224 13.71 17.07 -4.89
CA ASN A 224 13.18 16.21 -5.98
C ASN A 224 11.81 16.70 -6.52
N GLY A 225 11.16 17.65 -5.87
CA GLY A 225 9.75 17.96 -6.12
C GLY A 225 8.80 16.88 -5.60
N VAL A 226 7.52 17.11 -5.80
CA VAL A 226 6.44 16.14 -5.54
C VAL A 226 5.59 16.01 -6.79
N LYS A 227 5.38 14.78 -7.26
CA LYS A 227 4.58 14.47 -8.44
C LYS A 227 3.19 15.08 -8.31
N ASP A 228 2.78 15.85 -9.30
CA ASP A 228 1.49 16.55 -9.37
C ASP A 228 1.22 17.48 -8.17
N ASN A 229 2.25 17.87 -7.39
CA ASN A 229 2.15 18.58 -6.11
C ASN A 229 1.20 17.89 -5.10
N ARG A 230 1.05 16.59 -5.15
CA ARG A 230 0.04 15.83 -4.41
C ARG A 230 0.66 14.90 -3.38
N VAL A 231 0.21 15.03 -2.14
CA VAL A 231 0.57 14.14 -1.04
C VAL A 231 -0.67 13.46 -0.47
N PHE A 232 -0.52 12.20 -0.08
CA PHE A 232 -1.60 11.40 0.51
C PHE A 232 -1.38 11.28 2.00
N VAL A 233 -2.38 11.65 2.79
CA VAL A 233 -2.37 11.46 4.24
C VAL A 233 -3.40 10.39 4.60
N GLN A 234 -2.90 9.28 5.12
CA GLN A 234 -3.71 8.12 5.45
C GLN A 234 -3.95 8.01 6.96
N THR A 235 -5.12 7.51 7.33
CA THR A 235 -5.40 7.02 8.68
C THR A 235 -6.28 5.78 8.62
N ALA A 236 -6.26 4.95 9.68
CA ALA A 236 -7.24 3.86 9.80
C ALA A 236 -8.57 4.42 10.32
N LEU A 237 -8.68 4.64 11.64
CA LEU A 237 -9.90 5.17 12.28
C LEU A 237 -9.60 6.35 13.23
N SER A 238 -8.66 7.21 12.86
CA SER A 238 -8.20 8.33 13.69
C SER A 238 -8.33 9.68 12.96
N PRO A 239 -9.55 10.16 12.67
CA PRO A 239 -9.76 11.38 11.89
C PRO A 239 -9.09 12.60 12.52
N LYS A 240 -9.12 12.73 13.86
CA LYS A 240 -8.42 13.83 14.54
C LYS A 240 -6.91 13.82 14.29
N MET A 241 -6.27 12.65 14.29
CA MET A 241 -4.85 12.55 13.97
C MET A 241 -4.56 12.97 12.53
N GLN A 242 -5.45 12.61 11.61
CA GLN A 242 -5.36 13.03 10.21
C GLN A 242 -5.52 14.54 10.08
N ASP A 243 -6.52 15.14 10.73
CA ASP A 243 -6.78 16.58 10.71
C ASP A 243 -5.59 17.39 11.26
N ASP A 244 -5.07 17.00 12.42
CA ASP A 244 -3.93 17.66 13.05
C ASP A 244 -2.67 17.57 12.16
N PHE A 245 -2.48 16.45 11.46
CA PHE A 245 -1.32 16.24 10.59
C PHE A 245 -1.46 16.99 9.26
N VAL A 246 -2.64 16.96 8.64
CA VAL A 246 -2.95 17.72 7.41
C VAL A 246 -2.76 19.21 7.65
N ALA A 247 -3.31 19.76 8.75
CA ALA A 247 -3.16 21.17 9.08
C ALA A 247 -1.68 21.58 9.21
N LEU A 248 -0.81 20.70 9.72
CA LEU A 248 0.62 20.98 9.78
C LEU A 248 1.25 21.00 8.38
N ILE A 249 0.92 20.05 7.50
CA ILE A 249 1.43 20.03 6.12
C ILE A 249 0.99 21.29 5.38
N GLU A 250 -0.29 21.62 5.40
CA GLU A 250 -0.85 22.81 4.73
C GLU A 250 -0.21 24.12 5.23
N SER A 251 0.11 24.19 6.53
CA SER A 251 0.76 25.37 7.11
C SER A 251 2.22 25.52 6.69
N LYS A 252 2.90 24.42 6.39
CA LYS A 252 4.32 24.40 6.04
C LYS A 252 4.57 24.38 4.55
N LEU A 253 3.71 23.73 3.81
CA LEU A 253 3.81 23.50 2.36
C LEU A 253 2.49 23.86 1.67
N PRO A 254 2.09 25.15 1.66
CA PRO A 254 0.77 25.58 1.17
C PRO A 254 0.55 25.37 -0.34
N GLY A 255 1.62 24.99 -1.08
CA GLY A 255 1.52 24.66 -2.51
C GLY A 255 1.21 23.19 -2.79
N LEU A 256 1.15 22.33 -1.77
CA LEU A 256 0.82 20.92 -1.94
C LEU A 256 -0.68 20.68 -1.77
N GLU A 257 -1.24 19.88 -2.67
CA GLU A 257 -2.58 19.31 -2.50
C GLU A 257 -2.51 18.12 -1.54
N VAL A 258 -3.24 18.20 -0.43
CA VAL A 258 -3.30 17.11 0.54
C VAL A 258 -4.55 16.27 0.32
N VAL A 259 -4.36 15.06 -0.19
CA VAL A 259 -5.43 14.08 -0.41
C VAL A 259 -5.58 13.21 0.84
N ARG A 260 -6.76 13.27 1.45
CA ARG A 260 -7.10 12.46 2.63
C ARG A 260 -7.58 11.09 2.19
N THR A 261 -6.91 10.05 2.68
CA THR A 261 -7.29 8.66 2.38
C THR A 261 -7.32 7.82 3.65
N ARG A 262 -7.65 6.54 3.51
CA ARG A 262 -7.68 5.58 4.62
C ARG A 262 -6.73 4.43 4.35
N PHE A 263 -6.15 3.88 5.40
CA PHE A 263 -5.46 2.60 5.28
C PHE A 263 -6.46 1.49 4.94
N CYS A 264 -6.01 0.52 4.17
CA CYS A 264 -6.77 -0.72 3.99
C CYS A 264 -6.75 -1.56 5.27
N PRO A 265 -7.72 -2.48 5.45
CA PRO A 265 -7.81 -3.35 6.63
C PRO A 265 -6.52 -4.13 6.92
N SER A 266 -5.81 -4.62 5.90
CA SER A 266 -4.53 -5.33 6.08
C SER A 266 -3.49 -4.49 6.82
N ILE A 267 -3.39 -3.20 6.54
CA ILE A 267 -2.46 -2.30 7.24
C ILE A 267 -2.89 -2.16 8.70
N ALA A 268 -4.20 -1.98 8.97
CA ALA A 268 -4.70 -1.84 10.34
C ALA A 268 -4.47 -3.08 11.20
N VAL A 269 -4.55 -4.29 10.61
CA VAL A 269 -4.19 -5.56 11.29
C VAL A 269 -2.75 -5.53 11.81
N HIS A 270 -1.83 -4.91 11.09
CA HIS A 270 -0.41 -4.90 11.45
C HIS A 270 0.02 -3.65 12.23
N ALA A 271 -0.52 -2.47 11.91
CA ALA A 271 -0.09 -1.20 12.48
C ALA A 271 -0.99 -0.68 13.61
N GLY A 272 -2.23 -1.20 13.72
CA GLY A 272 -3.25 -0.73 14.64
C GLY A 272 -4.06 0.44 14.07
N PHE A 273 -5.13 0.80 14.77
CA PHE A 273 -6.11 1.78 14.28
C PHE A 273 -5.72 3.24 14.56
N GLU A 274 -4.90 3.49 15.58
CA GLU A 274 -4.35 4.83 15.90
C GLU A 274 -3.08 5.10 15.08
N THR A 275 -3.16 4.91 13.78
CA THR A 275 -2.05 5.02 12.83
C THR A 275 -2.32 6.15 11.86
N VAL A 276 -1.32 6.95 11.55
CA VAL A 276 -1.35 7.98 10.52
C VAL A 276 -0.07 7.92 9.69
N GLY A 277 -0.21 8.08 8.39
CA GLY A 277 0.90 8.06 7.43
C GLY A 277 0.82 9.20 6.44
N VAL A 278 1.92 9.42 5.76
CA VAL A 278 2.04 10.29 4.60
C VAL A 278 2.77 9.56 3.49
N LEU A 279 2.30 9.74 2.28
CA LEU A 279 2.85 9.12 1.08
C LEU A 279 2.87 10.13 -0.06
N TRP A 280 3.93 10.13 -0.86
CA TRP A 280 4.02 10.86 -2.12
C TRP A 280 5.00 10.17 -3.06
N LEU A 281 4.98 10.57 -4.32
CA LEU A 281 6.00 10.23 -5.31
C LEU A 281 6.85 11.47 -5.60
N ASP A 282 8.15 11.30 -5.74
CA ASP A 282 9.04 12.34 -6.27
C ASP A 282 8.66 12.65 -7.73
N ALA A 283 8.89 13.87 -8.19
CA ALA A 283 8.58 14.32 -9.54
C ALA A 283 9.47 13.70 -10.64
#